data_486068bac88348a54966c01e92d435bc
#
_entry.id   486068bac88348a54966c01e92d435bc
#
_cell.length_a   1.000
_cell.length_b   1.000
_cell.length_c   1.000
_cell.angle_alpha   90.00
_cell.angle_beta   90.00
_cell.angle_gamma   90.00
#
_symmetry.space_group_name_H-M   'P 1'
#
loop_
_entity.id
_entity.type
_entity.pdbx_description
1 polymer ?
#
loop_
_entity_poly.entity_id
_entity_poly.type
_entity_poly.pdbx_seq_one_letter_code
_entity_poly.pdbx_strand_id
1 'polypeptide(L)'
;AKDWRTTSVTIPAEYKSLPYVMFTFVASADKGESVYFDQIYVRDVVAKDMRATISVPSKVRKGDNVTARIMVTNMGSTTVDKYTVNLYVGDKLVATKNVTTSLAPYASQTEELTYKTSVVDPSPLKLKAEVVIDGEATPEDNEDAAEVVLTASTLTAPESVTASTADEKNVVVEWTKVDESSERVTENFETYAAWSMDYFGDWTSNYVEKGIAKGPFSKSYPHPNENKRFAYTLVEPNTWLNAEILDKYACLKPHSGTHYLASFYSVENSQFIPADNWLISPALPGEAQTISFWANNFNSQGTKYTENFEVLYSTSGIALDDFKSTGKKFEATTGEWKEYTVNLPEGATYFAIHNNTADTYMFMLDDVTYTAGCGKVLGYNVYRDGKLLKRIEPNAELRITDNAPSGKHTYAVSTIYAGGESEATKSAVVTAIDGVSVDNGTFDVYTVDGKRIAKGVTSLDGIAHGLYIVNGKKVVRK
;
A
#
# COMPACT_ATOMS: atom_id res chain seq x y z
N ALA A 1 18.86 27.83 -1.36
CA ALA A 1 17.69 27.10 -0.85
C ALA A 1 16.58 27.22 -1.87
N LYS A 2 16.08 26.10 -2.33
CA LYS A 2 15.04 26.01 -3.37
C LYS A 2 13.79 25.38 -2.78
N ASP A 3 13.51 25.74 -1.53
CA ASP A 3 12.35 25.23 -0.82
C ASP A 3 11.19 26.22 -0.90
N TRP A 4 10.00 25.70 -0.98
CA TRP A 4 8.79 26.50 -0.85
C TRP A 4 8.76 27.18 0.52
N ARG A 5 8.45 28.46 0.52
CA ARG A 5 8.30 29.25 1.75
C ARG A 5 6.97 29.97 1.74
N THR A 6 6.27 29.90 2.85
CA THR A 6 5.07 30.71 3.05
C THR A 6 5.49 32.11 3.53
N THR A 7 4.93 33.11 2.90
CA THR A 7 5.11 34.52 3.29
C THR A 7 3.74 35.18 3.36
N SER A 8 3.50 35.98 4.39
CA SER A 8 2.27 36.74 4.56
C SER A 8 2.55 38.24 4.62
N VAL A 9 1.61 39.00 4.07
CA VAL A 9 1.58 40.46 4.13
C VAL A 9 0.23 40.90 4.61
N THR A 10 0.18 41.64 5.72
CA THR A 10 -1.07 42.21 6.23
C THR A 10 -1.40 43.51 5.49
N ILE A 11 -2.60 43.59 4.94
CA ILE A 11 -3.11 44.82 4.34
C ILE A 11 -3.35 45.85 5.48
N PRO A 12 -2.72 47.02 5.45
CA PRO A 12 -2.95 48.06 6.44
C PRO A 12 -4.43 48.45 6.55
N ALA A 13 -4.86 48.77 7.76
CA ALA A 13 -6.29 49.01 8.05
C ALA A 13 -6.91 50.13 7.20
N GLU A 14 -6.11 51.11 6.84
CA GLU A 14 -6.50 52.25 6.00
C GLU A 14 -6.97 51.84 4.61
N TYR A 15 -6.52 50.71 4.09
CA TYR A 15 -6.89 50.21 2.75
C TYR A 15 -8.14 49.33 2.77
N LYS A 16 -8.60 48.90 3.95
CA LYS A 16 -9.77 48.00 4.05
C LYS A 16 -11.09 48.62 3.60
N SER A 17 -11.19 49.94 3.61
CA SER A 17 -12.39 50.68 3.15
C SER A 17 -12.37 51.01 1.66
N LEU A 18 -11.28 50.68 0.95
CA LEU A 18 -11.21 50.95 -0.51
C LEU A 18 -12.03 49.94 -1.30
N PRO A 19 -12.61 50.34 -2.45
CA PRO A 19 -13.42 49.44 -3.25
C PRO A 19 -12.65 48.30 -3.88
N TYR A 20 -11.33 48.41 -4.01
CA TYR A 20 -10.42 47.35 -4.44
C TYR A 20 -8.97 47.64 -3.99
N VAL A 21 -8.20 46.56 -3.86
CA VAL A 21 -6.75 46.58 -3.61
C VAL A 21 -6.07 45.69 -4.61
N MET A 22 -5.02 46.19 -5.26
CA MET A 22 -4.17 45.40 -6.16
C MET A 22 -2.88 45.01 -5.48
N PHE A 23 -2.46 43.77 -5.70
CA PHE A 23 -1.15 43.25 -5.26
C PHE A 23 -0.23 43.11 -6.47
N THR A 24 0.99 43.54 -6.33
CA THR A 24 2.02 43.34 -7.34
C THR A 24 3.17 42.56 -6.74
N PHE A 25 3.49 41.44 -7.37
CA PHE A 25 4.68 40.65 -6.99
C PHE A 25 5.85 41.13 -7.87
N VAL A 26 6.89 41.67 -7.24
CA VAL A 26 8.08 42.11 -7.93
C VAL A 26 9.22 41.16 -7.61
N ALA A 27 9.70 40.41 -8.60
CA ALA A 27 10.90 39.60 -8.48
C ALA A 27 12.10 40.40 -8.99
N SER A 28 13.15 40.55 -8.18
CA SER A 28 14.44 41.07 -8.61
C SER A 28 15.52 40.02 -8.34
N ALA A 29 16.25 39.64 -9.38
CA ALA A 29 17.30 38.64 -9.28
C ALA A 29 18.56 39.14 -10.00
N ASP A 30 19.70 39.05 -9.32
CA ASP A 30 21.00 39.50 -9.89
C ASP A 30 21.53 38.54 -10.98
N LYS A 31 21.04 37.29 -11.07
CA LYS A 31 21.59 36.24 -11.95
C LYS A 31 20.57 35.46 -12.74
N GLY A 32 19.37 35.97 -12.92
CA GLY A 32 18.34 35.33 -13.77
C GLY A 32 17.77 34.02 -13.20
N GLU A 33 17.69 33.88 -11.89
CA GLU A 33 16.97 32.74 -11.24
C GLU A 33 15.46 32.92 -11.35
N SER A 34 14.72 31.81 -11.41
CA SER A 34 13.28 31.84 -11.47
C SER A 34 12.65 31.90 -10.08
N VAL A 35 11.60 32.68 -9.92
CA VAL A 35 10.74 32.71 -8.73
C VAL A 35 9.40 32.11 -9.11
N TYR A 36 8.92 31.17 -8.30
CA TYR A 36 7.64 30.50 -8.50
C TYR A 36 6.68 30.91 -7.39
N PHE A 37 5.43 31.17 -7.75
CA PHE A 37 4.34 31.46 -6.82
C PHE A 37 3.30 30.33 -6.94
N ASP A 38 2.81 29.89 -5.79
CA ASP A 38 1.72 28.91 -5.70
C ASP A 38 0.86 29.23 -4.47
N GLN A 39 -0.41 28.85 -4.51
CA GLN A 39 -1.36 28.98 -3.42
C GLN A 39 -1.43 30.39 -2.80
N ILE A 40 -1.84 31.38 -3.62
CA ILE A 40 -2.04 32.76 -3.16
C ILE A 40 -3.40 32.89 -2.51
N TYR A 41 -3.44 33.24 -1.23
CA TYR A 41 -4.67 33.45 -0.44
C TYR A 41 -4.82 34.93 -0.06
N VAL A 42 -6.05 35.43 -0.16
CA VAL A 42 -6.45 36.73 0.39
C VAL A 42 -7.63 36.48 1.32
N ARG A 43 -7.47 36.78 2.61
CA ARG A 43 -8.45 36.47 3.64
C ARG A 43 -8.36 37.41 4.83
N ASP A 44 -9.37 37.37 5.70
CA ASP A 44 -9.32 38.08 6.97
C ASP A 44 -8.23 37.49 7.88
N VAL A 45 -7.61 38.34 8.68
CA VAL A 45 -6.67 37.92 9.72
C VAL A 45 -7.46 37.42 10.91
N VAL A 46 -7.39 36.13 11.15
CA VAL A 46 -8.01 35.47 12.31
C VAL A 46 -6.93 35.05 13.31
N ALA A 47 -7.31 34.90 14.57
CA ALA A 47 -6.36 34.56 15.61
C ALA A 47 -5.88 33.11 15.50
N LYS A 48 -6.81 32.19 15.36
CA LYS A 48 -6.58 30.75 15.27
C LYS A 48 -7.22 30.21 14.01
N ASP A 49 -6.43 29.54 13.22
CA ASP A 49 -6.84 28.95 11.93
C ASP A 49 -5.78 27.94 11.54
N MET A 50 -6.15 26.67 11.42
CA MET A 50 -5.26 25.58 11.09
C MET A 50 -5.69 24.96 9.76
N ARG A 51 -4.73 24.43 9.04
CA ARG A 51 -4.98 23.75 7.77
C ARG A 51 -4.25 22.42 7.75
N ALA A 52 -4.92 21.39 7.25
CA ALA A 52 -4.32 20.10 6.97
C ALA A 52 -4.13 19.90 5.46
N THR A 53 -3.05 19.21 5.08
CA THR A 53 -2.85 18.69 3.73
C THR A 53 -2.24 17.30 3.83
N ILE A 54 -2.90 16.30 3.23
CA ILE A 54 -2.49 14.90 3.31
C ILE A 54 -1.74 14.46 2.04
N SER A 55 -0.69 13.67 2.24
CA SER A 55 0.03 12.97 1.17
C SER A 55 0.21 11.51 1.57
N VAL A 56 -0.06 10.60 0.63
CA VAL A 56 0.04 9.14 0.82
C VAL A 56 0.79 8.49 -0.35
N PRO A 57 1.36 7.29 -0.18
CA PRO A 57 1.89 6.52 -1.29
C PRO A 57 0.81 6.26 -2.35
N SER A 58 1.19 6.23 -3.62
CA SER A 58 0.23 5.95 -4.72
C SER A 58 -0.33 4.53 -4.69
N LYS A 59 0.49 3.57 -4.20
CA LYS A 59 0.15 2.14 -4.07
C LYS A 59 0.70 1.57 -2.78
N VAL A 60 -0.04 0.65 -2.17
CA VAL A 60 0.39 -0.16 -1.01
C VAL A 60 -0.23 -1.55 -1.15
N ARG A 61 0.47 -2.59 -0.72
CA ARG A 61 -0.09 -3.95 -0.67
C ARG A 61 -1.06 -4.07 0.49
N LYS A 62 -2.16 -4.77 0.30
CA LYS A 62 -3.10 -5.11 1.38
C LYS A 62 -2.41 -5.90 2.48
N GLY A 63 -2.69 -5.57 3.72
CA GLY A 63 -2.01 -6.10 4.90
C GLY A 63 -0.79 -5.29 5.35
N ASP A 64 -0.30 -4.36 4.54
CA ASP A 64 0.84 -3.49 4.87
C ASP A 64 0.39 -2.14 5.45
N ASN A 65 1.34 -1.39 5.95
CA ASN A 65 1.12 -0.08 6.52
C ASN A 65 1.02 1.00 5.44
N VAL A 66 0.00 1.85 5.52
CA VAL A 66 -0.06 3.14 4.83
C VAL A 66 0.38 4.21 5.80
N THR A 67 1.50 4.88 5.53
CA THR A 67 1.92 6.05 6.28
C THR A 67 1.44 7.30 5.56
N ALA A 68 0.52 8.02 6.20
CA ALA A 68 0.04 9.31 5.75
C ALA A 68 0.93 10.41 6.31
N ARG A 69 1.46 11.27 5.43
CA ARG A 69 2.17 12.49 5.79
C ARG A 69 1.19 13.64 5.76
N ILE A 70 0.96 14.25 6.90
CA ILE A 70 -0.02 15.31 7.08
C ILE A 70 0.73 16.60 7.40
N MET A 71 0.77 17.49 6.43
CA MET A 71 1.32 18.84 6.64
C MET A 71 0.24 19.68 7.31
N VAL A 72 0.53 20.10 8.53
CA VAL A 72 -0.30 21.02 9.31
C VAL A 72 0.30 22.41 9.24
N THR A 73 -0.51 23.39 8.84
CA THR A 73 -0.08 24.80 8.71
C THR A 73 -0.91 25.66 9.63
N ASN A 74 -0.27 26.48 10.46
CA ASN A 74 -0.95 27.51 11.22
C ASN A 74 -1.22 28.70 10.31
N MET A 75 -2.45 28.88 9.91
CA MET A 75 -2.90 29.95 9.02
C MET A 75 -3.34 31.19 9.82
N GLY A 76 -3.44 31.07 11.16
CA GLY A 76 -3.80 32.16 12.07
C GLY A 76 -2.66 33.11 12.40
N SER A 77 -2.98 34.17 13.11
CA SER A 77 -2.01 35.21 13.53
C SER A 77 -1.40 34.99 14.91
N THR A 78 -1.84 33.94 15.63
CA THR A 78 -1.31 33.59 16.96
C THR A 78 -0.62 32.23 16.92
N THR A 79 0.38 32.04 17.78
CA THR A 79 1.00 30.73 17.97
C THR A 79 0.00 29.72 18.53
N VAL A 80 0.02 28.51 17.98
CA VAL A 80 -0.78 27.36 18.49
C VAL A 80 0.17 26.43 19.23
N ASP A 81 -0.04 26.27 20.55
CA ASP A 81 0.86 25.50 21.42
C ASP A 81 0.58 24.00 21.42
N LYS A 82 -0.63 23.61 21.04
CA LYS A 82 -1.07 22.22 20.97
C LYS A 82 -2.18 22.06 19.94
N TYR A 83 -2.17 20.93 19.26
CA TYR A 83 -3.21 20.53 18.33
C TYR A 83 -3.30 19.00 18.24
N THR A 84 -4.39 18.50 17.71
CA THR A 84 -4.58 17.06 17.48
C THR A 84 -4.66 16.81 15.98
N VAL A 85 -3.98 15.77 15.51
CA VAL A 85 -4.09 15.30 14.12
C VAL A 85 -4.76 13.94 14.14
N ASN A 86 -5.83 13.81 13.38
CA ASN A 86 -6.60 12.60 13.22
C ASN A 86 -6.45 12.06 11.79
N LEU A 87 -6.42 10.73 11.67
CA LEU A 87 -6.49 10.03 10.39
C LEU A 87 -7.69 9.11 10.37
N TYR A 88 -8.48 9.21 9.31
CA TYR A 88 -9.69 8.41 9.10
C TYR A 88 -9.54 7.54 7.86
N VAL A 89 -10.18 6.37 7.89
CA VAL A 89 -10.48 5.53 6.72
C VAL A 89 -12.00 5.52 6.53
N GLY A 90 -12.48 6.15 5.46
CA GLY A 90 -13.88 6.53 5.38
C GLY A 90 -14.27 7.42 6.57
N ASP A 91 -15.32 7.03 7.30
CA ASP A 91 -15.76 7.76 8.51
C ASP A 91 -15.15 7.21 9.83
N LYS A 92 -14.29 6.20 9.74
CA LYS A 92 -13.71 5.55 10.91
C LYS A 92 -12.38 6.19 11.28
N LEU A 93 -12.26 6.74 12.49
CA LEU A 93 -10.99 7.16 13.08
C LEU A 93 -10.08 5.95 13.28
N VAL A 94 -8.88 5.99 12.67
CA VAL A 94 -7.91 4.88 12.71
C VAL A 94 -6.60 5.23 13.41
N ALA A 95 -6.22 6.50 13.44
CA ALA A 95 -5.05 6.97 14.19
C ALA A 95 -5.27 8.42 14.68
N THR A 96 -4.63 8.75 15.81
CA THR A 96 -4.65 10.08 16.41
C THR A 96 -3.28 10.42 16.97
N LYS A 97 -2.84 11.66 16.78
CA LYS A 97 -1.60 12.19 17.33
C LYS A 97 -1.85 13.53 18.02
N ASN A 98 -1.57 13.61 19.31
CA ASN A 98 -1.59 14.87 20.06
C ASN A 98 -0.19 15.51 19.94
N VAL A 99 -0.14 16.70 19.39
CA VAL A 99 1.10 17.46 19.18
C VAL A 99 1.16 18.58 20.22
N THR A 100 2.29 18.67 20.91
CA THR A 100 2.56 19.68 21.95
C THR A 100 3.70 20.62 21.57
N THR A 101 4.19 20.53 20.33
CA THR A 101 5.16 21.46 19.78
C THR A 101 4.42 22.69 19.26
N SER A 102 4.82 23.86 19.76
CA SER A 102 4.23 25.13 19.34
C SER A 102 4.48 25.40 17.86
N LEU A 103 3.43 25.78 17.14
CA LEU A 103 3.46 26.15 15.74
C LEU A 103 3.22 27.66 15.60
N ALA A 104 4.26 28.38 15.20
CA ALA A 104 4.21 29.83 15.00
C ALA A 104 3.23 30.22 13.87
N PRO A 105 2.72 31.45 13.83
CA PRO A 105 1.92 31.96 12.73
C PRO A 105 2.59 31.68 11.37
N TYR A 106 1.80 31.14 10.44
CA TYR A 106 2.21 30.82 9.07
C TYR A 106 3.31 29.76 8.93
N ALA A 107 3.67 29.10 10.02
CA ALA A 107 4.58 27.95 10.01
C ALA A 107 3.83 26.66 9.69
N SER A 108 4.56 25.70 9.12
CA SER A 108 4.05 24.36 8.84
C SER A 108 4.90 23.30 9.52
N GLN A 109 4.26 22.19 9.92
CA GLN A 109 4.93 21.00 10.44
C GLN A 109 4.28 19.77 9.82
N THR A 110 5.10 18.77 9.51
CA THR A 110 4.58 17.49 8.99
C THR A 110 4.50 16.46 10.09
N GLU A 111 3.34 15.85 10.22
CA GLU A 111 3.05 14.76 11.13
C GLU A 111 2.85 13.47 10.35
N GLU A 112 3.31 12.35 10.87
CA GLU A 112 3.13 11.04 10.26
C GLU A 112 2.17 10.21 11.12
N LEU A 113 1.12 9.69 10.48
CA LEU A 113 0.18 8.74 11.05
C LEU A 113 0.09 7.51 10.15
N THR A 114 0.01 6.34 10.77
CA THR A 114 0.05 5.07 10.05
C THR A 114 -1.25 4.30 10.26
N TYR A 115 -1.76 3.72 9.19
CA TYR A 115 -2.86 2.77 9.19
C TYR A 115 -2.40 1.43 8.63
N LYS A 116 -2.57 0.34 9.38
CA LYS A 116 -2.36 -1.01 8.86
C LYS A 116 -3.58 -1.44 8.07
N THR A 117 -3.42 -1.61 6.76
CA THR A 117 -4.51 -2.02 5.88
C THR A 117 -4.95 -3.45 6.19
N SER A 118 -6.22 -3.73 5.91
CA SER A 118 -6.79 -5.08 5.96
C SER A 118 -6.89 -5.66 4.56
N VAL A 119 -6.78 -6.97 4.45
CA VAL A 119 -6.97 -7.68 3.18
C VAL A 119 -8.39 -7.53 2.61
N VAL A 120 -9.35 -7.12 3.43
CA VAL A 120 -10.74 -6.85 3.03
C VAL A 120 -11.02 -5.37 2.77
N ASP A 121 -10.05 -4.47 2.96
CA ASP A 121 -10.22 -3.05 2.67
C ASP A 121 -10.52 -2.84 1.17
N PRO A 122 -11.34 -1.83 0.84
CA PRO A 122 -11.62 -1.49 -0.56
C PRO A 122 -10.39 -0.90 -1.24
N SER A 123 -10.29 -1.05 -2.55
CA SER A 123 -9.30 -0.35 -3.38
C SER A 123 -10.03 0.51 -4.43
N PRO A 124 -9.74 1.81 -4.55
CA PRO A 124 -8.81 2.58 -3.74
C PRO A 124 -9.30 2.77 -2.29
N LEU A 125 -8.34 2.88 -1.36
CA LEU A 125 -8.61 3.22 0.03
C LEU A 125 -8.65 4.74 0.17
N LYS A 126 -9.74 5.27 0.75
CA LYS A 126 -9.91 6.71 0.99
C LYS A 126 -9.45 7.04 2.41
N LEU A 127 -8.46 7.91 2.50
CA LEU A 127 -7.97 8.44 3.76
C LEU A 127 -8.32 9.92 3.87
N LYS A 128 -8.69 10.35 5.08
CA LYS A 128 -8.94 11.74 5.41
C LYS A 128 -8.11 12.12 6.63
N ALA A 129 -7.39 13.23 6.54
CA ALA A 129 -6.73 13.86 7.65
C ALA A 129 -7.58 15.01 8.18
N GLU A 130 -7.51 15.24 9.49
CA GLU A 130 -8.15 16.35 10.17
C GLU A 130 -7.20 16.92 11.23
N VAL A 131 -7.08 18.23 11.28
CA VAL A 131 -6.42 18.94 12.40
C VAL A 131 -7.47 19.59 13.29
N VAL A 132 -7.31 19.44 14.61
CA VAL A 132 -8.27 19.94 15.61
C VAL A 132 -7.57 20.82 16.61
N ILE A 133 -8.09 22.03 16.82
CA ILE A 133 -7.72 22.96 17.89
C ILE A 133 -8.96 23.59 18.55
N ASP A 134 -8.79 24.13 19.74
CA ASP A 134 -9.83 24.92 20.39
C ASP A 134 -9.91 26.35 19.84
N GLY A 135 -11.10 26.78 19.43
CA GLY A 135 -11.36 28.14 18.96
C GLY A 135 -10.92 28.38 17.53
N GLU A 136 -11.06 27.37 16.70
CA GLU A 136 -10.87 27.40 15.24
C GLU A 136 -11.83 28.40 14.59
N ALA A 137 -11.32 29.20 13.65
CA ALA A 137 -12.10 30.23 12.97
C ALA A 137 -12.63 29.77 11.60
N THR A 138 -11.92 28.88 10.92
CA THR A 138 -12.20 28.40 9.55
C THR A 138 -12.06 26.88 9.46
N PRO A 139 -12.98 26.10 10.07
CA PRO A 139 -12.84 24.64 10.15
C PRO A 139 -12.96 23.93 8.79
N GLU A 140 -13.30 24.63 7.73
CA GLU A 140 -13.51 24.05 6.40
C GLU A 140 -12.21 23.59 5.73
N ASP A 141 -11.04 24.14 6.09
CA ASP A 141 -9.73 23.72 5.57
C ASP A 141 -8.90 22.89 6.55
N ASN A 142 -9.51 22.51 7.68
CA ASN A 142 -8.90 21.60 8.63
C ASN A 142 -8.83 20.15 8.15
N GLU A 143 -9.55 19.81 7.10
CA GLU A 143 -9.61 18.47 6.52
C GLU A 143 -9.02 18.45 5.11
N ASP A 144 -8.38 17.33 4.78
CA ASP A 144 -7.95 17.02 3.43
C ASP A 144 -8.01 15.50 3.22
N ALA A 145 -8.20 15.06 1.98
CA ALA A 145 -8.38 13.66 1.65
C ALA A 145 -7.47 13.22 0.51
N ALA A 146 -7.01 11.98 0.60
CA ALA A 146 -6.22 11.33 -0.43
C ALA A 146 -6.66 9.87 -0.63
N GLU A 147 -6.33 9.30 -1.79
CA GLU A 147 -6.61 7.91 -2.12
C GLU A 147 -5.30 7.15 -2.35
N VAL A 148 -5.25 5.90 -1.89
CA VAL A 148 -4.17 4.96 -2.16
C VAL A 148 -4.72 3.70 -2.81
N VAL A 149 -4.09 3.25 -3.90
CA VAL A 149 -4.46 1.99 -4.55
C VAL A 149 -3.90 0.83 -3.73
N LEU A 150 -4.78 -0.05 -3.24
CA LEU A 150 -4.35 -1.26 -2.57
C LEU A 150 -4.15 -2.37 -3.60
N THR A 151 -2.95 -2.92 -3.66
CA THR A 151 -2.62 -4.11 -4.48
C THR A 151 -2.87 -5.38 -3.68
N ALA A 152 -3.06 -6.49 -4.38
CA ALA A 152 -3.31 -7.78 -3.75
C ALA A 152 -2.12 -8.25 -2.91
N SER A 153 -2.40 -9.01 -1.84
CA SER A 153 -1.38 -9.79 -1.13
C SER A 153 -0.92 -10.94 -2.03
N THR A 154 0.37 -11.26 -2.01
CA THR A 154 0.97 -12.34 -2.79
C THR A 154 1.00 -13.67 -2.03
N LEU A 155 0.52 -13.66 -0.77
CA LEU A 155 0.43 -14.86 0.06
C LEU A 155 -0.73 -15.75 -0.38
N THR A 156 -0.56 -17.07 -0.30
CA THR A 156 -1.53 -18.05 -0.79
C THR A 156 -2.81 -18.04 0.05
N ALA A 157 -3.93 -17.77 -0.60
CA ALA A 157 -5.27 -17.82 -0.01
C ALA A 157 -5.90 -19.20 -0.16
N PRO A 158 -6.96 -19.54 0.61
CA PRO A 158 -7.78 -20.71 0.32
C PRO A 158 -8.34 -20.64 -1.10
N GLU A 159 -8.29 -21.75 -1.84
CA GLU A 159 -8.79 -21.82 -3.20
C GLU A 159 -10.30 -21.58 -3.27
N SER A 160 -11.03 -22.09 -2.29
CA SER A 160 -12.48 -21.92 -2.23
C SER A 160 -12.97 -21.66 -0.80
N VAL A 161 -14.05 -20.89 -0.72
CA VAL A 161 -14.84 -20.65 0.49
C VAL A 161 -16.31 -20.86 0.15
N THR A 162 -16.98 -21.70 0.91
CA THR A 162 -18.41 -21.92 0.78
C THR A 162 -19.14 -21.44 2.02
N ALA A 163 -20.34 -20.93 1.85
CA ALA A 163 -21.25 -20.60 2.95
C ALA A 163 -22.63 -21.17 2.64
N SER A 164 -23.18 -21.93 3.57
CA SER A 164 -24.49 -22.57 3.42
C SER A 164 -25.27 -22.46 4.72
N THR A 165 -26.61 -22.43 4.64
CA THR A 165 -27.46 -22.48 5.82
C THR A 165 -27.55 -23.94 6.30
N ALA A 166 -27.03 -24.20 7.50
CA ALA A 166 -27.14 -25.53 8.14
C ALA A 166 -28.55 -25.82 8.65
N ASP A 167 -29.17 -24.78 9.18
CA ASP A 167 -30.57 -24.68 9.54
C ASP A 167 -31.03 -23.25 9.24
N GLU A 168 -32.30 -22.92 9.50
CA GLU A 168 -32.82 -21.59 9.13
C GLU A 168 -32.13 -20.40 9.80
N LYS A 169 -31.33 -20.65 10.84
CA LYS A 169 -30.68 -19.60 11.67
C LYS A 169 -29.17 -19.58 11.58
N ASN A 170 -28.54 -20.69 11.23
CA ASN A 170 -27.10 -20.83 11.29
C ASN A 170 -26.50 -20.95 9.89
N VAL A 171 -25.36 -20.27 9.70
CA VAL A 171 -24.57 -20.38 8.48
C VAL A 171 -23.30 -21.16 8.78
N VAL A 172 -23.05 -22.22 8.04
CA VAL A 172 -21.78 -22.95 8.05
C VAL A 172 -20.90 -22.38 6.96
N VAL A 173 -19.69 -22.00 7.34
CA VAL A 173 -18.64 -21.52 6.43
C VAL A 173 -17.52 -22.56 6.41
N GLU A 174 -17.16 -23.05 5.24
CA GLU A 174 -16.11 -24.05 5.02
C GLU A 174 -15.13 -23.53 3.96
N TRP A 175 -13.85 -23.94 4.07
CA TRP A 175 -12.83 -23.54 3.12
C TRP A 175 -11.82 -24.66 2.86
N THR A 176 -11.08 -24.53 1.76
CA THR A 176 -10.04 -25.48 1.37
C THR A 176 -8.75 -25.25 2.16
N LYS A 177 -8.04 -26.33 2.43
CA LYS A 177 -6.66 -26.25 2.97
C LYS A 177 -5.75 -25.65 1.89
N VAL A 178 -4.84 -24.76 2.30
CA VAL A 178 -3.80 -24.24 1.42
C VAL A 178 -2.59 -25.17 1.35
N ASP A 179 -1.91 -25.14 0.21
CA ASP A 179 -0.63 -25.82 0.02
C ASP A 179 0.48 -25.01 0.73
N GLU A 180 1.25 -25.70 1.55
CA GLU A 180 2.41 -25.16 2.29
C GLU A 180 3.74 -25.52 1.60
N SER A 181 3.71 -25.99 0.34
CA SER A 181 4.92 -26.37 -0.38
C SER A 181 5.81 -25.15 -0.67
N SER A 182 7.11 -25.43 -0.77
CA SER A 182 8.13 -24.47 -1.16
C SER A 182 8.92 -24.98 -2.36
N GLU A 183 9.39 -24.11 -3.21
CA GLU A 183 10.13 -24.46 -4.43
C GLU A 183 11.37 -23.57 -4.58
N ARG A 184 12.48 -24.22 -5.03
CA ARG A 184 13.69 -23.49 -5.39
C ARG A 184 13.52 -22.88 -6.79
N VAL A 185 13.54 -21.56 -6.88
CA VAL A 185 13.31 -20.81 -8.11
C VAL A 185 14.48 -19.89 -8.43
N THR A 186 14.66 -19.59 -9.71
CA THR A 186 15.51 -18.49 -10.17
C THR A 186 14.66 -17.47 -10.89
N GLU A 187 14.60 -16.25 -10.36
CA GLU A 187 13.97 -15.13 -11.03
C GLU A 187 15.00 -14.44 -11.93
N ASN A 188 14.75 -14.48 -13.22
CA ASN A 188 15.60 -13.88 -14.25
C ASN A 188 14.96 -12.65 -14.92
N PHE A 189 13.81 -12.20 -14.41
CA PHE A 189 13.08 -11.00 -14.84
C PHE A 189 12.64 -10.95 -16.31
N GLU A 190 12.77 -12.04 -17.07
CA GLU A 190 12.48 -12.09 -18.52
C GLU A 190 10.98 -12.01 -18.86
N THR A 191 10.10 -12.30 -17.88
CA THR A 191 8.64 -12.33 -18.09
C THR A 191 7.97 -10.96 -17.96
N TYR A 192 8.69 -9.94 -17.51
CA TYR A 192 8.15 -8.61 -17.28
C TYR A 192 8.44 -7.67 -18.43
N ALA A 193 7.59 -6.65 -18.59
CA ALA A 193 7.78 -5.67 -19.65
C ALA A 193 9.03 -4.81 -19.39
N ALA A 194 9.83 -4.58 -20.41
CA ALA A 194 10.97 -3.67 -20.35
C ALA A 194 10.55 -2.30 -19.81
N TRP A 195 11.40 -1.69 -19.02
CA TRP A 195 11.22 -0.39 -18.37
C TRP A 195 10.09 -0.32 -17.35
N SER A 196 9.56 -1.47 -16.90
CA SER A 196 8.74 -1.52 -15.67
C SER A 196 9.53 -0.97 -14.48
N MET A 197 8.83 -0.32 -13.55
CA MET A 197 9.43 0.31 -12.37
C MET A 197 8.78 -0.26 -11.10
N ASP A 198 9.60 -0.57 -10.09
CA ASP A 198 9.24 -0.86 -8.70
C ASP A 198 8.41 -2.12 -8.43
N TYR A 199 7.72 -2.68 -9.42
CA TYR A 199 6.90 -3.88 -9.29
C TYR A 199 7.24 -4.88 -10.41
N PHE A 200 7.71 -6.07 -10.03
CA PHE A 200 8.10 -7.15 -10.92
C PHE A 200 7.46 -8.45 -10.41
N GLY A 201 6.22 -8.71 -10.83
CA GLY A 201 5.43 -9.80 -10.24
C GLY A 201 5.23 -9.57 -8.74
N ASP A 202 5.72 -10.51 -7.94
CA ASP A 202 5.64 -10.45 -6.48
C ASP A 202 6.83 -9.70 -5.82
N TRP A 203 7.82 -9.32 -6.61
CA TRP A 203 8.89 -8.44 -6.16
C TRP A 203 8.41 -7.00 -6.07
N THR A 204 8.84 -6.31 -5.02
CA THR A 204 8.56 -4.88 -4.85
C THR A 204 9.85 -4.13 -4.56
N SER A 205 9.89 -2.84 -4.88
CA SER A 205 10.98 -2.00 -4.45
C SER A 205 10.48 -0.75 -3.74
N ASN A 206 11.29 -0.24 -2.82
CA ASN A 206 11.03 1.00 -2.11
C ASN A 206 12.09 2.02 -2.48
N TYR A 207 11.63 3.16 -2.94
CA TYR A 207 12.40 4.34 -3.24
C TYR A 207 12.34 5.31 -2.06
N VAL A 208 13.44 5.45 -1.33
CA VAL A 208 13.50 6.28 -0.12
C VAL A 208 14.09 7.65 -0.42
N GLU A 209 15.06 7.72 -1.31
CA GLU A 209 15.65 8.96 -1.77
C GLU A 209 14.65 9.83 -2.53
N LYS A 210 14.88 11.15 -2.57
CA LYS A 210 13.91 12.11 -3.15
C LYS A 210 14.25 12.58 -4.57
N GLY A 211 15.33 12.10 -5.15
CA GLY A 211 15.85 12.56 -6.43
C GLY A 211 15.06 12.09 -7.64
N ILE A 212 15.56 12.42 -8.79
CA ILE A 212 15.11 11.90 -10.09
C ILE A 212 16.24 11.09 -10.71
N ALA A 213 15.91 9.93 -11.26
CA ALA A 213 16.88 9.02 -11.84
C ALA A 213 17.55 9.60 -13.10
N LYS A 214 18.84 9.34 -13.21
CA LYS A 214 19.68 9.68 -14.36
C LYS A 214 20.50 8.47 -14.77
N GLY A 215 20.78 8.34 -16.06
CA GLY A 215 21.60 7.24 -16.58
C GLY A 215 23.02 7.66 -16.99
N PRO A 216 23.92 6.69 -17.21
CA PRO A 216 25.30 6.95 -17.62
C PRO A 216 25.42 7.71 -18.94
N PHE A 217 24.38 7.72 -19.75
CA PHE A 217 24.36 8.39 -21.05
C PHE A 217 23.28 9.47 -21.16
N SER A 218 22.83 10.05 -20.07
CA SER A 218 21.73 11.05 -20.00
C SER A 218 21.82 12.18 -21.04
N LYS A 219 23.02 12.56 -21.45
CA LYS A 219 23.22 13.62 -22.47
C LYS A 219 23.02 13.13 -23.92
N SER A 220 23.34 11.87 -24.21
CA SER A 220 23.38 11.34 -25.57
C SER A 220 22.31 10.29 -25.82
N TYR A 221 22.04 9.46 -24.84
CA TYR A 221 21.11 8.36 -24.87
C TYR A 221 20.35 8.29 -23.54
N PRO A 222 19.38 9.19 -23.29
CA PRO A 222 18.56 9.10 -22.08
C PRO A 222 17.77 7.81 -22.09
N HIS A 223 17.70 7.11 -20.96
CA HIS A 223 16.90 5.90 -20.88
C HIS A 223 15.39 6.23 -20.72
N PRO A 224 14.46 5.34 -21.10
CA PRO A 224 13.01 5.62 -21.13
C PRO A 224 12.40 6.10 -19.81
N ASN A 225 13.02 5.76 -18.67
CA ASN A 225 12.59 6.19 -17.34
C ASN A 225 13.42 7.35 -16.77
N GLU A 226 14.23 8.02 -17.57
CA GLU A 226 15.01 9.17 -17.13
C GLU A 226 14.11 10.30 -16.60
N ASN A 227 14.57 10.98 -15.56
CA ASN A 227 13.83 12.00 -14.82
C ASN A 227 12.59 11.52 -14.05
N LYS A 228 12.34 10.21 -13.97
CA LYS A 228 11.32 9.63 -13.11
C LYS A 228 11.91 9.27 -11.74
N ARG A 229 11.06 8.96 -10.79
CA ARG A 229 11.41 8.48 -9.45
C ARG A 229 11.09 7.00 -9.34
N PHE A 230 12.07 6.18 -9.03
CA PHE A 230 11.95 4.73 -8.83
C PHE A 230 13.21 4.20 -8.13
N ALA A 231 13.08 3.10 -7.41
CA ALA A 231 14.22 2.41 -6.82
C ALA A 231 14.92 1.52 -7.85
N TYR A 232 14.15 0.69 -8.54
CA TYR A 232 14.63 -0.20 -9.59
C TYR A 232 13.76 -0.11 -10.84
N THR A 233 14.36 -0.31 -11.99
CA THR A 233 13.69 -0.45 -13.29
C THR A 233 14.24 -1.64 -14.04
N LEU A 234 13.38 -2.28 -14.82
CA LEU A 234 13.80 -3.37 -15.72
C LEU A 234 14.42 -2.80 -16.98
N VAL A 235 15.65 -3.17 -17.26
CA VAL A 235 16.42 -2.67 -18.40
C VAL A 235 16.49 -3.76 -19.48
N GLU A 236 16.06 -3.40 -20.69
CA GLU A 236 16.36 -4.14 -21.92
C GLU A 236 17.33 -3.29 -22.73
N PRO A 237 18.64 -3.57 -22.70
CA PRO A 237 19.67 -2.70 -23.26
C PRO A 237 19.50 -2.38 -24.75
N ASN A 238 19.04 -3.34 -25.54
CA ASN A 238 18.84 -3.19 -26.98
C ASN A 238 17.72 -2.21 -27.36
N THR A 239 16.83 -1.88 -26.41
CA THR A 239 15.79 -0.86 -26.59
C THR A 239 16.26 0.54 -26.20
N TRP A 240 17.44 0.62 -25.59
CA TRP A 240 18.03 1.86 -25.10
C TRP A 240 19.27 2.27 -25.92
N LEU A 241 20.16 1.33 -26.20
CA LEU A 241 21.49 1.56 -26.77
C LEU A 241 21.66 0.79 -28.06
N ASN A 242 22.44 1.34 -28.97
CA ASN A 242 22.82 0.61 -30.20
C ASN A 242 23.96 -0.41 -29.94
N ALA A 243 24.19 -1.28 -30.90
CA ALA A 243 25.17 -2.35 -30.77
C ALA A 243 26.60 -1.83 -30.56
N GLU A 244 26.97 -0.68 -31.15
CA GLU A 244 28.29 -0.08 -30.98
C GLU A 244 28.55 0.32 -29.52
N ILE A 245 27.56 0.91 -28.88
CA ILE A 245 27.65 1.30 -27.45
C ILE A 245 27.69 0.05 -26.56
N LEU A 246 26.86 -0.96 -26.85
CA LEU A 246 26.83 -2.20 -26.06
C LEU A 246 28.11 -3.03 -26.22
N ASP A 247 28.77 -2.98 -27.38
CA ASP A 247 30.09 -3.64 -27.58
C ASP A 247 31.22 -2.89 -26.87
N LYS A 248 31.10 -1.55 -26.81
CA LYS A 248 32.06 -0.72 -26.10
C LYS A 248 31.94 -0.85 -24.58
N TYR A 249 30.72 -1.03 -24.06
CA TYR A 249 30.40 -1.12 -22.63
C TYR A 249 29.75 -2.48 -22.32
N ALA A 250 30.54 -3.54 -22.40
CA ALA A 250 30.07 -4.91 -22.21
C ALA A 250 29.41 -5.16 -20.85
N CYS A 251 29.71 -4.34 -19.84
CA CYS A 251 29.07 -4.37 -18.54
C CYS A 251 27.55 -4.12 -18.59
N LEU A 252 27.03 -3.52 -19.66
CA LEU A 252 25.61 -3.25 -19.84
C LEU A 252 24.84 -4.41 -20.48
N LYS A 253 25.51 -5.50 -20.87
CA LYS A 253 24.83 -6.71 -21.35
C LYS A 253 24.28 -7.49 -20.15
N PRO A 254 23.06 -8.10 -20.24
CA PRO A 254 22.52 -8.95 -19.18
C PRO A 254 23.45 -10.09 -18.80
N HIS A 255 23.31 -10.60 -17.57
CA HIS A 255 23.98 -11.85 -17.20
C HIS A 255 23.37 -13.03 -17.95
N SER A 256 22.04 -13.10 -18.01
CA SER A 256 21.32 -14.05 -18.84
C SER A 256 20.19 -13.36 -19.61
N GLY A 257 19.64 -14.04 -20.62
CA GLY A 257 18.50 -13.53 -21.37
C GLY A 257 18.70 -12.16 -22.03
N THR A 258 17.71 -11.29 -21.86
CA THR A 258 17.65 -9.96 -22.51
C THR A 258 17.44 -8.81 -21.53
N HIS A 259 17.13 -9.10 -20.27
CA HIS A 259 16.78 -8.14 -19.25
C HIS A 259 17.68 -8.23 -18.02
N TYR A 260 17.73 -7.15 -17.25
CA TYR A 260 18.22 -7.11 -15.86
C TYR A 260 17.57 -5.95 -15.12
N LEU A 261 17.58 -6.00 -13.80
CA LEU A 261 17.17 -4.86 -12.96
C LEU A 261 18.32 -3.87 -12.78
N ALA A 262 18.00 -2.57 -12.81
CA ALA A 262 18.96 -1.52 -12.53
C ALA A 262 18.41 -0.50 -11.53
N SER A 263 19.29 -0.09 -10.62
CA SER A 263 19.17 1.09 -9.78
C SER A 263 20.13 2.15 -10.32
N PHE A 264 19.57 3.24 -10.82
CA PHE A 264 20.37 4.35 -11.40
C PHE A 264 20.68 5.39 -10.33
N TYR A 265 21.72 6.20 -10.57
CA TYR A 265 21.96 7.34 -9.72
C TYR A 265 20.84 8.37 -9.80
N SER A 266 20.64 9.08 -8.71
CA SER A 266 19.62 10.11 -8.60
C SER A 266 20.21 11.48 -8.35
N VAL A 267 19.51 12.51 -8.80
CA VAL A 267 19.88 13.90 -8.57
C VAL A 267 18.70 14.67 -7.97
N GLU A 268 19.01 15.53 -7.01
CA GLU A 268 18.10 16.54 -6.51
C GLU A 268 18.79 17.91 -6.60
N ASN A 269 18.11 18.90 -7.15
CA ASN A 269 18.67 20.23 -7.36
C ASN A 269 20.04 20.24 -8.10
N SER A 270 20.18 19.32 -9.07
CA SER A 270 21.43 19.11 -9.84
C SER A 270 22.63 18.63 -9.01
N GLN A 271 22.39 18.10 -7.82
CA GLN A 271 23.38 17.43 -6.98
C GLN A 271 23.10 15.93 -6.95
N PHE A 272 24.16 15.12 -6.97
CA PHE A 272 24.06 13.70 -6.70
C PHE A 272 23.57 13.47 -5.27
N ILE A 273 22.68 12.51 -5.10
CA ILE A 273 22.23 12.07 -3.78
C ILE A 273 22.57 10.59 -3.58
N PRO A 274 22.92 10.20 -2.35
CA PRO A 274 23.18 8.79 -2.03
C PRO A 274 21.97 7.92 -2.38
N ALA A 275 22.23 6.71 -2.87
CA ALA A 275 21.19 5.72 -3.07
C ALA A 275 20.64 5.24 -1.74
N ASP A 276 19.34 5.03 -1.70
CA ASP A 276 18.60 4.34 -0.63
C ASP A 276 17.48 3.55 -1.30
N ASN A 277 17.90 2.54 -2.09
CA ASN A 277 17.03 1.80 -2.99
C ASN A 277 16.94 0.34 -2.58
N TRP A 278 15.73 -0.10 -2.29
CA TRP A 278 15.42 -1.43 -1.76
C TRP A 278 14.70 -2.28 -2.80
N LEU A 279 15.20 -3.47 -3.07
CA LEU A 279 14.50 -4.53 -3.80
C LEU A 279 14.11 -5.61 -2.80
N ILE A 280 12.80 -5.85 -2.64
CA ILE A 280 12.24 -6.77 -1.65
C ILE A 280 11.70 -8.01 -2.36
N SER A 281 12.08 -9.17 -1.87
CA SER A 281 11.69 -10.48 -2.42
C SER A 281 10.19 -10.75 -2.28
N PRO A 282 9.63 -11.69 -3.05
CA PRO A 282 8.42 -12.41 -2.68
C PRO A 282 8.54 -13.10 -1.33
N ALA A 283 7.41 -13.62 -0.81
CA ALA A 283 7.40 -14.34 0.45
C ALA A 283 8.30 -15.59 0.42
N LEU A 284 8.93 -15.86 1.55
CA LEU A 284 9.79 -17.02 1.78
C LEU A 284 9.13 -17.99 2.78
N PRO A 285 9.46 -19.29 2.74
CA PRO A 285 8.84 -20.29 3.62
C PRO A 285 9.20 -20.15 5.12
N GLY A 286 10.15 -19.28 5.47
CA GLY A 286 10.61 -19.11 6.85
C GLY A 286 11.67 -20.12 7.27
N GLU A 287 12.11 -20.97 6.38
CA GLU A 287 13.20 -21.92 6.61
C GLU A 287 14.56 -21.26 6.36
N ALA A 288 15.59 -21.69 7.08
CA ALA A 288 16.96 -21.26 6.79
C ALA A 288 17.36 -21.68 5.38
N GLN A 289 17.85 -20.74 4.59
CA GLN A 289 18.22 -20.99 3.20
C GLN A 289 19.41 -20.15 2.75
N THR A 290 20.07 -20.59 1.69
CA THR A 290 21.06 -19.78 0.99
C THR A 290 20.43 -19.21 -0.27
N ILE A 291 20.47 -17.89 -0.42
CA ILE A 291 20.11 -17.21 -1.66
C ILE A 291 21.37 -16.92 -2.46
N SER A 292 21.25 -16.86 -3.78
CA SER A 292 22.30 -16.34 -4.66
C SER A 292 21.72 -15.40 -5.69
N PHE A 293 22.51 -14.47 -6.17
CA PHE A 293 22.13 -13.53 -7.21
C PHE A 293 23.37 -13.01 -7.93
N TRP A 294 23.20 -12.60 -9.16
CA TRP A 294 24.24 -11.95 -9.92
C TRP A 294 24.10 -10.44 -9.82
N ALA A 295 25.21 -9.77 -9.53
CA ALA A 295 25.26 -8.31 -9.46
C ALA A 295 26.44 -7.77 -10.27
N ASN A 296 26.25 -6.56 -10.79
CA ASN A 296 27.22 -5.85 -11.60
C ASN A 296 27.10 -4.34 -11.35
N ASN A 297 28.07 -3.58 -11.85
CA ASN A 297 28.05 -2.11 -11.83
C ASN A 297 28.45 -1.56 -13.18
N PHE A 298 28.04 -0.33 -13.47
CA PHE A 298 28.52 0.37 -14.65
C PHE A 298 30.00 0.72 -14.48
N ASN A 299 30.79 0.37 -15.50
CA ASN A 299 32.19 0.77 -15.60
C ASN A 299 32.46 1.39 -16.96
N SER A 300 33.02 2.59 -16.96
CA SER A 300 33.54 3.20 -18.17
C SER A 300 35.04 2.94 -18.31
N GLN A 301 35.54 2.93 -19.53
CA GLN A 301 36.97 2.70 -19.80
C GLN A 301 37.86 3.66 -18.96
N GLY A 302 38.57 3.08 -17.99
CA GLY A 302 39.52 3.80 -17.13
C GLY A 302 38.95 4.43 -15.86
N THR A 303 37.62 4.44 -15.68
CA THR A 303 37.00 4.93 -14.46
C THR A 303 36.26 3.78 -13.77
N LYS A 304 36.66 3.48 -12.53
CA LYS A 304 35.99 2.48 -11.69
C LYS A 304 34.97 3.17 -10.82
N TYR A 305 33.73 2.77 -10.95
CA TYR A 305 32.65 3.12 -10.04
C TYR A 305 32.46 1.95 -9.08
N THR A 306 32.17 2.24 -7.82
CA THR A 306 31.89 1.20 -6.83
C THR A 306 30.44 1.34 -6.40
N GLU A 307 29.68 0.27 -6.54
CA GLU A 307 28.32 0.20 -6.00
C GLU A 307 28.35 -0.63 -4.73
N ASN A 308 27.90 -0.01 -3.62
CA ASN A 308 27.82 -0.65 -2.32
C ASN A 308 26.39 -1.14 -2.10
N PHE A 309 26.27 -2.36 -1.61
CA PHE A 309 24.96 -2.91 -1.29
C PHE A 309 25.05 -3.90 -0.14
N GLU A 310 23.93 -4.14 0.49
CA GLU A 310 23.80 -5.14 1.55
C GLU A 310 22.55 -6.00 1.36
N VAL A 311 22.51 -7.14 2.02
CA VAL A 311 21.35 -8.00 2.07
C VAL A 311 20.81 -8.02 3.48
N LEU A 312 19.51 -7.76 3.59
CA LEU A 312 18.76 -7.76 4.83
C LEU A 312 17.66 -8.83 4.78
N TYR A 313 17.12 -9.19 5.92
CA TYR A 313 15.98 -10.11 6.02
C TYR A 313 14.93 -9.58 6.99
N SER A 314 13.68 -9.95 6.77
CA SER A 314 12.57 -9.70 7.69
C SER A 314 11.97 -11.02 8.15
N THR A 315 11.46 -11.05 9.38
CA THR A 315 10.75 -12.19 9.98
C THR A 315 9.25 -11.92 10.15
N SER A 316 8.75 -10.80 9.58
CA SER A 316 7.37 -10.35 9.74
C SER A 316 6.77 -9.83 8.45
N GLY A 317 7.01 -8.59 8.09
CA GLY A 317 6.43 -7.91 6.93
C GLY A 317 7.50 -7.30 6.03
N ILE A 318 7.07 -6.40 5.15
CA ILE A 318 7.92 -5.70 4.18
C ILE A 318 8.13 -4.21 4.50
N ALA A 319 7.70 -3.74 5.67
CA ALA A 319 8.06 -2.40 6.12
C ALA A 319 9.57 -2.32 6.32
N LEU A 320 10.21 -1.20 5.93
CA LEU A 320 11.68 -1.09 5.99
C LEU A 320 12.24 -1.32 7.39
N ASP A 321 11.50 -0.90 8.43
CA ASP A 321 11.87 -1.10 9.83
C ASP A 321 11.79 -2.59 10.29
N ASP A 322 11.13 -3.45 9.53
CA ASP A 322 11.09 -4.90 9.81
C ASP A 322 12.40 -5.60 9.43
N PHE A 323 13.22 -4.98 8.57
CA PHE A 323 14.42 -5.60 8.03
C PHE A 323 15.61 -5.49 8.96
N LYS A 324 16.33 -6.60 9.11
CA LYS A 324 17.53 -6.76 9.91
C LYS A 324 18.70 -7.10 9.00
N SER A 325 19.88 -6.56 9.29
CA SER A 325 21.09 -6.87 8.53
C SER A 325 21.49 -8.34 8.69
N THR A 326 21.88 -8.99 7.60
CA THR A 326 22.56 -10.29 7.62
C THR A 326 24.02 -10.19 8.06
N GLY A 327 24.52 -8.96 8.27
CA GLY A 327 25.93 -8.67 8.52
C GLY A 327 26.82 -8.74 7.27
N LYS A 328 26.24 -8.94 6.10
CA LYS A 328 26.95 -9.02 4.82
C LYS A 328 26.78 -7.72 4.04
N LYS A 329 27.91 -7.07 3.78
CA LYS A 329 28.02 -5.90 2.91
C LYS A 329 28.90 -6.26 1.74
N PHE A 330 28.55 -5.80 0.56
CA PHE A 330 29.18 -6.16 -0.69
C PHE A 330 29.53 -4.91 -1.52
N GLU A 331 30.42 -5.12 -2.46
CA GLU A 331 30.82 -4.13 -3.44
C GLU A 331 30.82 -4.75 -4.84
N ALA A 332 30.23 -4.06 -5.81
CA ALA A 332 30.39 -4.33 -7.23
C ALA A 332 31.34 -3.26 -7.82
N THR A 333 32.48 -3.69 -8.36
CA THR A 333 33.57 -2.76 -8.72
C THR A 333 34.20 -3.02 -10.07
N THR A 334 33.92 -4.18 -10.71
CA THR A 334 34.67 -4.67 -11.87
C THR A 334 34.03 -4.31 -13.20
N GLY A 335 32.71 -4.04 -13.22
CA GLY A 335 31.94 -3.96 -14.47
C GLY A 335 31.74 -5.34 -15.12
N GLU A 336 31.85 -6.40 -14.34
CA GLU A 336 31.61 -7.79 -14.72
C GLU A 336 30.59 -8.41 -13.76
N TRP A 337 29.71 -9.24 -14.30
CA TRP A 337 28.74 -9.97 -13.50
C TRP A 337 29.47 -10.93 -12.54
N LYS A 338 29.08 -10.86 -11.27
CA LYS A 338 29.61 -11.70 -10.21
C LYS A 338 28.47 -12.28 -9.39
N GLU A 339 28.56 -13.57 -9.09
CA GLU A 339 27.62 -14.21 -8.19
C GLU A 339 27.94 -13.88 -6.73
N TYR A 340 26.89 -13.55 -5.98
CA TYR A 340 26.92 -13.32 -4.54
C TYR A 340 25.99 -14.31 -3.84
N THR A 341 26.42 -14.84 -2.70
CA THR A 341 25.63 -15.78 -1.91
C THR A 341 25.48 -15.29 -0.49
N VAL A 342 24.27 -15.44 0.07
CA VAL A 342 23.94 -15.03 1.44
C VAL A 342 23.11 -16.10 2.11
N ASN A 343 23.45 -16.45 3.35
CA ASN A 343 22.65 -17.33 4.19
C ASN A 343 21.60 -16.50 4.94
N LEU A 344 20.33 -16.84 4.74
CA LEU A 344 19.22 -16.31 5.51
C LEU A 344 18.95 -17.23 6.71
N PRO A 345 18.69 -16.66 7.90
CA PRO A 345 18.40 -17.47 9.08
C PRO A 345 17.01 -18.08 9.03
N GLU A 346 16.75 -19.07 9.88
CA GLU A 346 15.41 -19.56 10.14
C GLU A 346 14.50 -18.42 10.62
N GLY A 347 13.26 -18.43 10.18
CA GLY A 347 12.27 -17.39 10.42
C GLY A 347 12.29 -16.25 9.39
N ALA A 348 13.24 -16.22 8.44
CA ALA A 348 13.25 -15.21 7.38
C ALA A 348 12.06 -15.42 6.43
N THR A 349 11.14 -14.48 6.40
CA THR A 349 9.94 -14.47 5.52
C THR A 349 10.07 -13.58 4.29
N TYR A 350 11.06 -12.69 4.30
CA TYR A 350 11.47 -11.86 3.16
C TYR A 350 12.97 -11.58 3.25
N PHE A 351 13.58 -11.27 2.11
CA PHE A 351 14.89 -10.60 2.07
C PHE A 351 14.80 -9.33 1.23
N ALA A 352 15.75 -8.45 1.43
CA ALA A 352 15.93 -7.26 0.61
C ALA A 352 17.38 -7.12 0.15
N ILE A 353 17.57 -6.67 -1.09
CA ILE A 353 18.84 -6.20 -1.61
C ILE A 353 18.77 -4.67 -1.62
N HIS A 354 19.60 -4.05 -0.80
CA HIS A 354 19.60 -2.63 -0.55
C HIS A 354 20.84 -1.97 -1.17
N ASN A 355 20.65 -1.20 -2.24
CA ASN A 355 21.70 -0.32 -2.75
C ASN A 355 21.77 0.93 -1.88
N ASN A 356 22.90 1.10 -1.19
CA ASN A 356 23.15 2.21 -0.27
C ASN A 356 24.45 2.97 -0.62
N THR A 357 24.76 3.03 -1.91
CA THR A 357 25.95 3.67 -2.44
C THR A 357 25.91 5.18 -2.24
N ALA A 358 26.95 5.76 -1.63
CA ALA A 358 27.02 7.19 -1.38
C ALA A 358 27.25 8.01 -2.66
N ASP A 359 28.01 7.47 -3.62
CA ASP A 359 28.30 8.07 -4.93
C ASP A 359 28.00 7.01 -6.00
N THR A 360 26.70 6.70 -6.14
CA THR A 360 26.17 5.67 -7.04
C THR A 360 26.21 6.13 -8.49
N TYR A 361 26.32 5.19 -9.41
CA TYR A 361 26.17 5.46 -10.83
C TYR A 361 25.14 4.55 -11.48
N MET A 362 25.31 3.24 -11.39
CA MET A 362 24.35 2.24 -11.86
C MET A 362 24.67 0.89 -11.25
N PHE A 363 23.82 0.42 -10.38
CA PHE A 363 23.85 -0.93 -9.82
C PHE A 363 22.90 -1.83 -10.58
N MET A 364 23.34 -3.05 -10.90
CA MET A 364 22.61 -4.01 -11.73
C MET A 364 22.47 -5.35 -11.02
N LEU A 365 21.30 -5.98 -11.16
CA LEU A 365 20.96 -7.30 -10.59
C LEU A 365 20.31 -8.18 -11.64
N ASP A 366 20.65 -9.49 -11.60
CA ASP A 366 20.08 -10.50 -12.47
C ASP A 366 20.09 -11.88 -11.78
N ASP A 367 19.30 -12.82 -12.28
CA ASP A 367 19.29 -14.23 -11.87
C ASP A 367 19.31 -14.46 -10.36
N VAL A 368 18.23 -14.07 -9.68
CA VAL A 368 18.10 -14.23 -8.23
C VAL A 368 17.53 -15.60 -7.88
N THR A 369 18.31 -16.46 -7.23
CA THR A 369 17.91 -17.82 -6.85
C THR A 369 17.61 -17.92 -5.35
N TYR A 370 16.41 -18.38 -5.03
CA TYR A 370 15.92 -18.51 -3.65
C TYR A 370 14.86 -19.62 -3.55
N THR A 371 14.49 -20.03 -2.34
CA THR A 371 13.33 -20.90 -2.13
C THR A 371 12.11 -20.04 -1.88
N ALA A 372 11.15 -20.08 -2.82
CA ALA A 372 9.88 -19.38 -2.74
C ALA A 372 8.84 -20.20 -1.96
N GLY A 373 7.85 -19.52 -1.37
CA GLY A 373 6.72 -20.12 -0.66
C GLY A 373 6.23 -19.23 0.47
N CYS A 374 5.00 -19.46 0.91
CA CYS A 374 4.41 -18.65 1.99
C CYS A 374 4.76 -19.16 3.39
N GLY A 375 5.35 -20.33 3.47
CA GLY A 375 5.68 -21.00 4.73
C GLY A 375 4.48 -21.63 5.41
N LYS A 376 4.66 -21.92 6.71
CA LYS A 376 3.67 -22.62 7.50
C LYS A 376 2.45 -21.75 7.79
N VAL A 377 1.26 -22.34 7.67
CA VAL A 377 -0.01 -21.70 8.05
C VAL A 377 -0.05 -21.54 9.58
N LEU A 378 -0.27 -20.30 10.02
CA LEU A 378 -0.41 -19.92 11.43
C LEU A 378 -1.89 -19.76 11.85
N GLY A 379 -2.83 -19.92 10.93
CA GLY A 379 -4.26 -19.83 11.17
C GLY A 379 -5.03 -19.22 10.00
N TYR A 380 -6.30 -18.99 10.24
CA TYR A 380 -7.21 -18.37 9.27
C TYR A 380 -8.02 -17.27 9.95
N ASN A 381 -8.28 -16.18 9.22
CA ASN A 381 -9.25 -15.17 9.60
C ASN A 381 -10.54 -15.40 8.79
N VAL A 382 -11.66 -15.50 9.48
CA VAL A 382 -12.99 -15.58 8.86
C VAL A 382 -13.69 -14.25 9.02
N TYR A 383 -14.17 -13.69 7.93
CA TYR A 383 -14.84 -12.39 7.85
C TYR A 383 -16.31 -12.58 7.49
N ARG A 384 -17.17 -11.70 8.01
CA ARG A 384 -18.55 -11.50 7.58
C ARG A 384 -18.73 -10.05 7.17
N ASP A 385 -19.17 -9.82 5.94
CA ASP A 385 -19.40 -8.48 5.36
C ASP A 385 -18.20 -7.52 5.55
N GLY A 386 -16.99 -8.06 5.35
CA GLY A 386 -15.73 -7.32 5.49
C GLY A 386 -15.27 -7.05 6.93
N LYS A 387 -15.98 -7.59 7.95
CA LYS A 387 -15.58 -7.48 9.36
C LYS A 387 -15.07 -8.82 9.88
N LEU A 388 -13.94 -8.81 10.59
CA LEU A 388 -13.41 -10.01 11.23
C LEU A 388 -14.46 -10.61 12.17
N LEU A 389 -14.87 -11.84 11.89
CA LEU A 389 -15.80 -12.60 12.69
C LEU A 389 -15.07 -13.50 13.70
N LYS A 390 -14.06 -14.24 13.23
CA LYS A 390 -13.33 -15.19 14.05
C LYS A 390 -11.95 -15.51 13.48
N ARG A 391 -10.95 -15.70 14.35
CA ARG A 391 -9.67 -16.31 14.03
C ARG A 391 -9.71 -17.81 14.34
N ILE A 392 -9.18 -18.62 13.46
CA ILE A 392 -9.13 -20.07 13.54
C ILE A 392 -7.67 -20.51 13.61
N GLU A 393 -7.36 -21.43 14.54
CA GLU A 393 -6.02 -21.98 14.70
C GLU A 393 -5.66 -22.92 13.52
N PRO A 394 -4.37 -23.08 13.19
CA PRO A 394 -3.92 -23.77 11.97
C PRO A 394 -4.34 -25.24 11.88
N ASN A 395 -4.47 -25.92 13.03
CA ASN A 395 -4.81 -27.34 13.11
C ASN A 395 -6.30 -27.60 13.44
N ALA A 396 -7.10 -26.54 13.48
CA ALA A 396 -8.55 -26.67 13.72
C ALA A 396 -9.28 -27.17 12.47
N GLU A 397 -10.53 -27.59 12.64
CA GLU A 397 -11.41 -27.92 11.52
C GLU A 397 -11.58 -26.67 10.62
N LEU A 398 -11.47 -26.86 9.30
CA LEU A 398 -11.57 -25.78 8.32
C LEU A 398 -13.04 -25.41 8.08
N ARG A 399 -13.74 -25.17 9.18
CA ARG A 399 -15.13 -24.72 9.19
C ARG A 399 -15.47 -23.93 10.45
N ILE A 400 -16.47 -23.09 10.34
CA ILE A 400 -17.14 -22.46 11.47
C ILE A 400 -18.67 -22.49 11.29
N THR A 401 -19.38 -22.36 12.40
CA THR A 401 -20.80 -22.02 12.39
C THR A 401 -20.99 -20.60 12.91
N ASP A 402 -21.59 -19.76 12.09
CA ASP A 402 -22.02 -18.42 12.48
C ASP A 402 -23.49 -18.51 12.94
N ASN A 403 -23.70 -18.19 14.21
CA ASN A 403 -25.01 -18.34 14.84
C ASN A 403 -25.84 -17.07 14.63
N ALA A 404 -26.98 -17.25 13.99
CA ALA A 404 -28.01 -16.24 13.86
C ALA A 404 -27.65 -14.92 13.13
N PRO A 405 -26.96 -14.93 12.01
CA PRO A 405 -26.99 -13.77 11.14
C PRO A 405 -28.34 -13.73 10.41
N SER A 406 -29.15 -12.72 10.67
CA SER A 406 -30.35 -12.49 9.84
C SER A 406 -29.97 -11.64 8.62
N GLY A 407 -30.52 -12.00 7.45
CA GLY A 407 -30.32 -11.25 6.23
C GLY A 407 -29.34 -11.89 5.24
N LYS A 408 -28.84 -11.06 4.32
CA LYS A 408 -27.89 -11.47 3.29
C LYS A 408 -26.47 -11.18 3.76
N HIS A 409 -25.60 -12.19 3.75
CA HIS A 409 -24.22 -12.06 4.18
C HIS A 409 -23.26 -12.63 3.14
N THR A 410 -22.07 -12.06 3.08
CA THR A 410 -20.91 -12.60 2.37
C THR A 410 -19.85 -12.96 3.38
N TYR A 411 -19.34 -14.17 3.29
CA TYR A 411 -18.21 -14.60 4.09
C TYR A 411 -16.93 -14.59 3.26
N ALA A 412 -15.81 -14.40 3.94
CA ALA A 412 -14.50 -14.48 3.32
C ALA A 412 -13.52 -15.11 4.30
N VAL A 413 -12.51 -15.81 3.77
CA VAL A 413 -11.47 -16.44 4.59
C VAL A 413 -10.11 -16.11 3.99
N SER A 414 -9.21 -15.64 4.83
CA SER A 414 -7.79 -15.46 4.53
C SER A 414 -6.93 -16.42 5.33
N THR A 415 -5.72 -16.66 4.86
CA THR A 415 -4.68 -17.45 5.54
C THR A 415 -3.68 -16.54 6.21
N ILE A 416 -3.23 -16.91 7.40
CA ILE A 416 -2.24 -16.16 8.19
C ILE A 416 -0.92 -16.90 8.14
N TYR A 417 0.14 -16.22 7.74
CA TYR A 417 1.53 -16.68 7.71
C TYR A 417 2.43 -15.79 8.58
N ALA A 418 3.65 -16.20 8.80
CA ALA A 418 4.64 -15.37 9.47
C ALA A 418 4.92 -14.06 8.69
N GLY A 419 4.90 -14.14 7.36
CA GLY A 419 5.08 -13.01 6.45
C GLY A 419 3.85 -12.10 6.28
N GLY A 420 2.71 -12.42 6.91
CA GLY A 420 1.50 -11.60 6.81
C GLY A 420 0.23 -12.38 6.57
N GLU A 421 -0.77 -11.73 5.99
CA GLU A 421 -2.10 -12.28 5.71
C GLU A 421 -2.37 -12.30 4.19
N SER A 422 -2.92 -13.40 3.68
CA SER A 422 -3.29 -13.55 2.27
C SER A 422 -4.50 -12.68 1.91
N GLU A 423 -4.80 -12.55 0.61
CA GLU A 423 -6.13 -12.09 0.19
C GLU A 423 -7.23 -12.97 0.81
N ALA A 424 -8.41 -12.38 0.99
CA ALA A 424 -9.56 -13.10 1.51
C ALA A 424 -10.41 -13.65 0.36
N THR A 425 -10.45 -14.97 0.22
CA THR A 425 -11.34 -15.65 -0.74
C THR A 425 -12.79 -15.56 -0.26
N LYS A 426 -13.68 -15.11 -1.14
CA LYS A 426 -15.08 -14.83 -0.79
C LYS A 426 -15.98 -16.00 -1.15
N SER A 427 -16.99 -16.24 -0.30
CA SER A 427 -18.12 -17.12 -0.62
C SER A 427 -19.12 -16.44 -1.56
N ALA A 428 -20.03 -17.23 -2.12
CA ALA A 428 -21.29 -16.69 -2.64
C ALA A 428 -22.11 -16.04 -1.50
N VAL A 429 -23.01 -15.14 -1.87
CA VAL A 429 -23.95 -14.54 -0.91
C VAL A 429 -24.86 -15.61 -0.35
N VAL A 430 -24.96 -15.72 0.97
CA VAL A 430 -25.88 -16.60 1.66
C VAL A 430 -26.95 -15.75 2.35
N THR A 431 -28.19 -16.25 2.37
CA THR A 431 -29.31 -15.62 3.07
C THR A 431 -29.71 -16.48 4.27
N ALA A 432 -29.49 -15.97 5.47
CA ALA A 432 -30.03 -16.55 6.69
C ALA A 432 -31.39 -15.87 6.99
N ILE A 433 -32.37 -16.66 7.32
CA ILE A 433 -33.71 -16.19 7.64
C ILE A 433 -33.86 -16.30 9.16
N ASP A 434 -34.13 -15.18 9.83
CA ASP A 434 -34.63 -15.24 11.20
C ASP A 434 -35.91 -16.06 11.19
N GLY A 435 -35.95 -17.06 12.05
CA GLY A 435 -37.19 -17.80 12.26
C GLY A 435 -38.27 -16.78 12.57
N VAL A 436 -39.29 -16.74 11.72
CA VAL A 436 -40.42 -15.83 11.97
C VAL A 436 -40.98 -16.19 13.35
N SER A 437 -40.80 -15.28 14.32
CA SER A 437 -41.43 -15.42 15.61
C SER A 437 -42.94 -15.34 15.37
N VAL A 438 -43.63 -16.42 15.68
CA VAL A 438 -45.09 -16.42 15.66
C VAL A 438 -45.53 -15.66 16.89
N ASP A 439 -45.67 -14.33 16.75
CA ASP A 439 -46.36 -13.56 17.72
C ASP A 439 -47.83 -13.94 17.71
N ASN A 440 -48.29 -14.48 18.81
CA ASN A 440 -49.70 -14.83 19.09
C ASN A 440 -50.33 -15.97 18.28
N GLY A 441 -49.58 -16.96 17.81
CA GLY A 441 -50.13 -18.18 17.19
C GLY A 441 -50.81 -17.95 15.83
N THR A 442 -50.67 -16.79 15.21
CA THR A 442 -51.23 -16.51 13.88
C THR A 442 -50.10 -16.37 12.85
N PHE A 443 -50.38 -16.70 11.59
CA PHE A 443 -49.42 -16.60 10.50
C PHE A 443 -50.05 -16.08 9.21
N ASP A 444 -49.24 -15.49 8.35
CA ASP A 444 -49.61 -15.11 6.99
C ASP A 444 -49.22 -16.22 6.00
N VAL A 445 -50.03 -16.44 5.00
CA VAL A 445 -49.81 -17.45 3.96
C VAL A 445 -49.58 -16.75 2.61
N TYR A 446 -48.50 -17.12 1.93
CA TYR A 446 -48.13 -16.59 0.63
C TYR A 446 -48.02 -17.72 -0.40
N THR A 447 -48.31 -17.45 -1.64
CA THR A 447 -47.93 -18.31 -2.77
C THR A 447 -46.40 -18.26 -2.98
N VAL A 448 -45.84 -19.21 -3.71
CA VAL A 448 -44.37 -19.25 -3.97
C VAL A 448 -43.86 -18.08 -4.79
N ASP A 449 -44.71 -17.35 -5.48
CA ASP A 449 -44.45 -16.11 -6.20
C ASP A 449 -44.63 -14.86 -5.34
N GLY A 450 -44.84 -15.00 -4.02
CA GLY A 450 -44.88 -13.94 -3.04
C GLY A 450 -46.24 -13.24 -2.84
N LYS A 451 -47.31 -13.70 -3.48
CA LYS A 451 -48.67 -13.14 -3.29
C LYS A 451 -49.25 -13.64 -1.97
N ARG A 452 -49.65 -12.73 -1.07
CA ARG A 452 -50.32 -13.08 0.19
C ARG A 452 -51.74 -13.51 -0.09
N ILE A 453 -52.13 -14.73 0.35
CA ILE A 453 -53.47 -15.33 0.19
C ILE A 453 -54.25 -15.43 1.50
N ALA A 454 -53.55 -15.38 2.65
CA ALA A 454 -54.22 -15.32 3.95
C ALA A 454 -53.35 -14.49 4.93
N LYS A 455 -53.99 -13.77 5.87
CA LYS A 455 -53.34 -12.95 6.86
C LYS A 455 -53.82 -13.30 8.26
N GLY A 456 -52.88 -13.50 9.20
CA GLY A 456 -53.19 -13.70 10.60
C GLY A 456 -54.02 -14.94 10.88
N VAL A 457 -53.84 -15.99 10.09
CA VAL A 457 -54.58 -17.26 10.28
C VAL A 457 -53.87 -18.16 11.30
N THR A 458 -54.64 -18.96 12.02
CA THR A 458 -54.15 -19.94 13.01
C THR A 458 -54.05 -21.35 12.47
N SER A 459 -54.61 -21.61 11.26
CA SER A 459 -54.52 -22.90 10.56
C SER A 459 -54.50 -22.66 9.05
N LEU A 460 -54.16 -23.69 8.29
CA LEU A 460 -54.26 -23.71 6.83
C LEU A 460 -55.64 -24.19 6.33
N ASP A 461 -56.59 -24.37 7.24
CA ASP A 461 -57.95 -24.81 6.87
C ASP A 461 -58.63 -23.74 6.01
N GLY A 462 -59.26 -24.17 4.93
CA GLY A 462 -59.86 -23.25 3.96
C GLY A 462 -58.93 -22.76 2.83
N ILE A 463 -57.64 -23.04 2.90
CA ILE A 463 -56.70 -22.74 1.80
C ILE A 463 -56.65 -23.94 0.82
N ALA A 464 -56.65 -23.69 -0.46
CA ALA A 464 -56.60 -24.77 -1.48
C ALA A 464 -55.33 -25.65 -1.34
N HIS A 465 -55.37 -26.86 -1.88
CA HIS A 465 -54.18 -27.72 -1.92
C HIS A 465 -53.09 -27.07 -2.79
N GLY A 466 -51.89 -27.11 -2.33
CA GLY A 466 -50.77 -26.43 -3.03
C GLY A 466 -49.52 -26.26 -2.20
N LEU A 467 -48.52 -25.60 -2.82
CA LEU A 467 -47.25 -25.21 -2.16
C LEU A 467 -47.32 -23.72 -1.77
N TYR A 468 -47.09 -23.47 -0.51
CA TYR A 468 -47.21 -22.15 0.09
C TYR A 468 -45.98 -21.77 0.90
N ILE A 469 -45.82 -20.50 1.15
CA ILE A 469 -44.84 -19.95 2.10
C ILE A 469 -45.62 -19.51 3.35
N VAL A 470 -45.36 -20.17 4.48
CA VAL A 470 -45.96 -19.91 5.76
C VAL A 470 -44.85 -19.62 6.76
N ASN A 471 -44.82 -18.45 7.36
CA ASN A 471 -43.73 -18.04 8.26
C ASN A 471 -42.33 -18.23 7.63
N GLY A 472 -42.18 -17.89 6.33
CA GLY A 472 -40.95 -18.06 5.60
C GLY A 472 -40.60 -19.49 5.18
N LYS A 473 -41.40 -20.51 5.55
CA LYS A 473 -41.20 -21.92 5.24
C LYS A 473 -42.09 -22.38 4.08
N LYS A 474 -41.52 -23.24 3.22
CA LYS A 474 -42.32 -23.95 2.22
C LYS A 474 -43.17 -25.00 2.90
N VAL A 475 -44.47 -24.88 2.77
CA VAL A 475 -45.47 -25.82 3.32
C VAL A 475 -46.31 -26.39 2.19
N VAL A 476 -46.36 -27.71 2.08
CA VAL A 476 -47.27 -28.41 1.15
C VAL A 476 -48.56 -28.72 1.88
N ARG A 477 -49.65 -28.10 1.45
CA ARG A 477 -50.99 -28.54 1.86
C ARG A 477 -51.48 -29.64 0.92
N LYS A 478 -51.61 -30.83 1.45
CA LYS A 478 -52.20 -32.00 0.77
C LYS A 478 -53.70 -31.97 0.82
#